data_859138987d2be11642bc62e6f7681359
#
_entry.id   859138987d2be11642bc62e6f7681359
#
_cell.length_a   1.000
_cell.length_b   1.000
_cell.length_c   1.000
_cell.angle_alpha   90.00
_cell.angle_beta   90.00
_cell.angle_gamma   90.00
#
_symmetry.space_group_name_H-M   'P 1'
#
loop_
_entity.id
_entity.type
_entity.pdbx_description
1 polymer ?
#
loop_
_entity_poly.entity_id
_entity_poly.type
_entity_poly.pdbx_seq_one_letter_code
_entity_poly.pdbx_strand_id
1 'polypeptide(L)'
;YIVGKEAYVDLIGKRLTAPSVGNEVGSYAYGYRLFYQGLFLAPHTVNQAVKGSLLIGKCMENLGYENFPKLDKIPADITRAIRFDSAKQLCDFIQSVQEASPVDSFVTLEPWDMPGYDSKVIMAAGCFVQGSSIELSADAPLREPYAVWLQGGLNFHSGKIGVMLGAQRVLEIK
;
A
#
# COMPACT_ATOMS: atom_id res chain seq x y z
N TYR A 1 -9.80 7.36 13.78
CA TYR A 1 -10.99 8.02 14.31
C TYR A 1 -12.21 7.53 13.54
N ILE A 2 -13.28 7.18 14.27
CA ILE A 2 -14.57 6.79 13.71
C ILE A 2 -15.57 7.84 14.11
N VAL A 3 -16.26 8.44 13.14
CA VAL A 3 -17.27 9.46 13.35
C VAL A 3 -18.59 9.03 12.71
N GLY A 4 -19.72 9.33 13.34
CA GLY A 4 -21.02 8.95 12.82
C GLY A 4 -22.12 9.12 13.87
N LYS A 5 -23.23 8.42 13.66
CA LYS A 5 -24.31 8.40 14.64
C LYS A 5 -23.84 7.69 15.91
N GLU A 6 -24.10 8.29 17.06
CA GLU A 6 -23.66 7.82 18.39
C GLU A 6 -23.89 6.33 18.61
N ALA A 7 -25.10 5.83 18.35
CA ALA A 7 -25.43 4.42 18.53
C ALA A 7 -24.53 3.46 17.73
N TYR A 8 -24.07 3.84 16.54
CA TYR A 8 -23.13 3.03 15.75
C TYR A 8 -21.70 3.16 16.25
N VAL A 9 -21.28 4.37 16.62
CA VAL A 9 -19.94 4.62 17.18
C VAL A 9 -19.75 3.84 18.47
N ASP A 10 -20.79 3.80 19.35
CA ASP A 10 -20.77 3.00 20.58
C ASP A 10 -20.65 1.50 20.32
N LEU A 11 -21.40 0.97 19.36
CA LEU A 11 -21.31 -0.44 18.98
C LEU A 11 -19.92 -0.81 18.45
N ILE A 12 -19.36 0.04 17.59
CA ILE A 12 -18.01 -0.13 17.05
C ILE A 12 -16.98 -0.04 18.18
N GLY A 13 -17.10 0.94 19.09
CA GLY A 13 -16.23 1.09 20.25
C GLY A 13 -16.18 -0.17 21.10
N LYS A 14 -17.35 -0.75 21.41
CA LYS A 14 -17.46 -2.00 22.17
C LYS A 14 -16.82 -3.20 21.43
N ARG A 15 -16.88 -3.21 20.10
CA ARG A 15 -16.31 -4.29 19.30
C ARG A 15 -14.79 -4.19 19.14
N LEU A 16 -14.25 -2.97 19.12
CA LEU A 16 -12.80 -2.71 18.97
C LEU A 16 -12.03 -2.85 20.30
N THR A 17 -12.71 -2.99 21.42
CA THR A 17 -12.08 -3.18 22.72
C THR A 17 -12.06 -4.67 23.12
N ALA A 18 -11.12 -5.05 23.98
CA ALA A 18 -11.09 -6.41 24.53
C ALA A 18 -12.36 -6.68 25.34
N PRO A 19 -12.92 -7.90 25.29
CA PRO A 19 -14.06 -8.28 26.13
C PRO A 19 -13.82 -7.94 27.59
N SER A 20 -14.82 -7.38 28.26
CA SER A 20 -14.81 -6.96 29.66
C SER A 20 -13.92 -5.77 30.04
N VAL A 21 -13.16 -5.21 29.13
CA VAL A 21 -12.30 -4.04 29.40
C VAL A 21 -13.03 -2.73 29.06
N GLY A 22 -13.92 -2.75 28.05
CA GLY A 22 -14.60 -1.55 27.57
C GLY A 22 -13.64 -0.58 26.86
N ASN A 23 -14.15 0.59 26.48
CA ASN A 23 -13.40 1.63 25.79
C ASN A 23 -12.72 2.65 26.71
N GLU A 24 -12.80 2.46 28.02
CA GLU A 24 -12.12 3.30 29.01
C GLU A 24 -10.63 3.01 29.11
N VAL A 25 -10.24 1.77 28.82
CA VAL A 25 -8.86 1.30 28.81
C VAL A 25 -8.55 0.74 27.42
N GLY A 26 -7.39 0.95 26.92
CA GLY A 26 -6.99 0.44 25.61
C GLY A 26 -5.86 1.27 25.04
N SER A 27 -5.92 1.57 23.76
CA SER A 27 -4.89 2.33 23.04
C SER A 27 -4.65 3.75 23.58
N TYR A 28 -5.45 4.21 24.51
CA TYR A 28 -5.39 5.55 25.09
C TYR A 28 -4.63 5.65 26.42
N ALA A 29 -3.96 4.59 26.84
CA ALA A 29 -3.25 4.57 28.14
C ALA A 29 -2.26 5.73 28.32
N TYR A 30 -1.74 6.31 27.22
CA TYR A 30 -0.80 7.44 27.22
C TYR A 30 -1.44 8.77 26.82
N GLY A 31 -2.77 8.86 26.71
CA GLY A 31 -3.52 10.06 26.36
C GLY A 31 -3.65 10.33 24.87
N TYR A 32 -4.36 11.40 24.54
CA TYR A 32 -4.78 11.70 23.17
C TYR A 32 -3.82 12.56 22.36
N ARG A 33 -2.82 13.14 22.98
CA ARG A 33 -1.94 14.12 22.33
C ARG A 33 -1.28 13.58 21.06
N LEU A 34 -0.77 12.35 21.10
CA LEU A 34 -0.13 11.72 19.94
C LEU A 34 -1.12 11.46 18.80
N PHE A 35 -2.37 11.12 19.13
CA PHE A 35 -3.42 10.94 18.14
C PHE A 35 -3.77 12.26 17.44
N TYR A 36 -3.91 13.34 18.18
CA TYR A 36 -4.19 14.66 17.59
C TYR A 36 -3.01 15.17 16.78
N GLN A 37 -1.80 14.94 17.22
CA GLN A 37 -0.59 15.28 16.47
C GLN A 37 -0.52 14.48 15.15
N GLY A 38 -0.81 13.18 15.21
CA GLY A 38 -0.90 12.34 14.02
C GLY A 38 -1.98 12.82 13.05
N LEU A 39 -3.16 13.15 13.54
CA LEU A 39 -4.25 13.69 12.72
C LEU A 39 -3.88 15.03 12.06
N PHE A 40 -3.17 15.89 12.78
CA PHE A 40 -2.68 17.17 12.25
C PHE A 40 -1.67 16.98 11.09
N LEU A 41 -0.79 15.97 11.19
CA LEU A 41 0.22 15.66 10.18
C LEU A 41 -0.31 14.80 9.03
N ALA A 42 -1.35 14.00 9.27
CA ALA A 42 -1.87 13.01 8.32
C ALA A 42 -2.25 13.58 6.96
N PRO A 43 -2.89 14.76 6.81
CA PRO A 43 -3.24 15.28 5.50
C PRO A 43 -2.05 15.45 4.57
N HIS A 44 -0.91 15.92 5.08
CA HIS A 44 0.32 16.06 4.29
C HIS A 44 0.89 14.70 3.88
N THR A 45 0.99 13.79 4.83
CA THR A 45 1.48 12.42 4.62
C THR A 45 0.62 11.65 3.61
N VAL A 46 -0.69 11.66 3.79
CA VAL A 46 -1.65 11.00 2.88
C VAL A 46 -1.58 11.60 1.49
N ASN A 47 -1.44 12.93 1.37
CA ASN A 47 -1.29 13.58 0.07
C ASN A 47 -0.04 13.10 -0.70
N GLN A 48 1.09 12.87 -0.02
CA GLN A 48 2.27 12.29 -0.66
C GLN A 48 1.99 10.88 -1.20
N ALA A 49 1.35 10.05 -0.40
CA ALA A 49 0.99 8.68 -0.78
C ALA A 49 -0.03 8.62 -1.93
N VAL A 50 -1.07 9.45 -1.88
CA VAL A 50 -2.05 9.57 -2.98
C VAL A 50 -1.38 10.00 -4.29
N LYS A 51 -0.46 10.98 -4.24
CA LYS A 51 0.28 11.40 -5.43
C LYS A 51 1.14 10.27 -6.00
N GLY A 52 1.79 9.49 -5.16
CA GLY A 52 2.57 8.31 -5.56
C GLY A 52 1.68 7.26 -6.25
N SER A 53 0.54 6.96 -5.67
CA SER A 53 -0.46 6.04 -6.22
C SER A 53 -0.99 6.52 -7.58
N LEU A 54 -1.29 7.81 -7.74
CA LEU A 54 -1.74 8.37 -9.01
C LEU A 54 -0.64 8.34 -10.08
N LEU A 55 0.61 8.63 -9.69
CA LEU A 55 1.73 8.62 -10.62
C LEU A 55 1.96 7.23 -11.22
N ILE A 56 2.04 6.19 -10.38
CA ILE A 56 2.24 4.82 -10.89
C ILE A 56 1.04 4.38 -11.73
N GLY A 57 -0.18 4.68 -11.31
CA GLY A 57 -1.37 4.40 -12.09
C GLY A 57 -1.33 5.03 -13.48
N LYS A 58 -0.97 6.33 -13.56
CA LYS A 58 -0.89 7.02 -14.85
C LYS A 58 0.23 6.49 -15.73
N CYS A 59 1.37 6.17 -15.14
CA CYS A 59 2.48 5.56 -15.86
C CYS A 59 2.06 4.21 -16.46
N MET A 60 1.47 3.33 -15.68
CA MET A 60 1.08 1.99 -16.12
C MET A 60 -0.08 2.01 -17.12
N GLU A 61 -1.05 2.93 -16.95
CA GLU A 61 -2.12 3.14 -17.94
C GLU A 61 -1.55 3.54 -19.31
N ASN A 62 -0.57 4.46 -19.34
CA ASN A 62 0.10 4.87 -20.59
C ASN A 62 0.88 3.72 -21.24
N LEU A 63 1.32 2.73 -20.46
CA LEU A 63 1.95 1.50 -20.94
C LEU A 63 0.95 0.41 -21.34
N GLY A 64 -0.35 0.66 -21.17
CA GLY A 64 -1.44 -0.22 -21.59
C GLY A 64 -1.91 -1.21 -20.52
N TYR A 65 -1.54 -1.02 -19.24
CA TYR A 65 -1.97 -1.86 -18.13
C TYR A 65 -3.26 -1.36 -17.49
N GLU A 66 -4.09 -2.29 -17.11
CA GLU A 66 -5.36 -2.00 -16.44
C GLU A 66 -5.12 -1.60 -14.98
N ASN A 67 -5.77 -0.52 -14.55
CA ASN A 67 -5.70 0.03 -13.20
C ASN A 67 -7.04 -0.01 -12.48
N PHE A 68 -6.99 -0.25 -11.18
CA PHE A 68 -8.13 -0.11 -10.29
C PHE A 68 -7.72 0.59 -8.97
N PRO A 69 -8.44 1.65 -8.50
CA PRO A 69 -9.52 2.35 -9.22
C PRO A 69 -9.01 3.01 -10.51
N LYS A 70 -9.93 3.28 -11.46
CA LYS A 70 -9.58 4.04 -12.68
C LYS A 70 -9.18 5.47 -12.32
N LEU A 71 -8.32 6.08 -13.14
CA LEU A 71 -7.74 7.40 -12.86
C LEU A 71 -8.75 8.57 -12.97
N ASP A 72 -9.88 8.35 -13.61
CA ASP A 72 -11.00 9.30 -13.66
C ASP A 72 -11.82 9.34 -12.36
N LYS A 73 -11.54 8.45 -11.41
CA LYS A 73 -12.20 8.39 -10.11
C LYS A 73 -11.36 9.06 -9.04
N ILE A 74 -12.02 9.73 -8.11
CA ILE A 74 -11.38 10.26 -6.90
C ILE A 74 -10.89 9.07 -6.08
N PRO A 75 -9.61 8.98 -5.75
CA PRO A 75 -9.09 7.89 -4.93
C PRO A 75 -9.69 7.94 -3.52
N ALA A 76 -10.16 6.80 -3.03
CA ALA A 76 -10.68 6.66 -1.66
C ALA A 76 -9.58 6.42 -0.63
N ASP A 77 -8.42 5.90 -1.07
CA ASP A 77 -7.25 5.61 -0.26
C ASP A 77 -5.94 5.75 -1.07
N ILE A 78 -4.84 5.28 -0.52
CA ILE A 78 -3.51 5.33 -1.11
C ILE A 78 -3.19 4.10 -1.98
N THR A 79 -4.12 3.15 -2.07
CA THR A 79 -3.90 1.85 -2.70
C THR A 79 -4.35 1.86 -4.16
N ARG A 80 -3.68 1.08 -4.98
CA ARG A 80 -4.02 0.86 -6.39
C ARG A 80 -3.67 -0.56 -6.80
N ALA A 81 -4.57 -1.21 -7.51
CA ALA A 81 -4.28 -2.47 -8.17
C ALA A 81 -3.90 -2.25 -9.63
N ILE A 82 -2.90 -2.99 -10.11
CA ILE A 82 -2.49 -3.01 -11.52
C ILE A 82 -2.44 -4.47 -11.96
N ARG A 83 -3.07 -4.77 -13.08
CA ARG A 83 -3.14 -6.11 -13.63
C ARG A 83 -2.03 -6.36 -14.64
N PHE A 84 -1.38 -7.52 -14.52
CA PHE A 84 -0.37 -8.02 -15.43
C PHE A 84 -0.89 -9.24 -16.22
N ASP A 85 -0.21 -9.59 -17.30
CA ASP A 85 -0.60 -10.71 -18.17
C ASP A 85 -0.06 -12.06 -17.69
N SER A 86 0.94 -12.05 -16.80
CA SER A 86 1.56 -13.28 -16.29
C SER A 86 2.17 -13.10 -14.90
N ALA A 87 2.35 -14.23 -14.19
CA ALA A 87 3.06 -14.27 -12.92
C ALA A 87 4.51 -13.77 -13.04
N LYS A 88 5.17 -14.03 -14.17
CA LYS A 88 6.55 -13.58 -14.41
C LYS A 88 6.61 -12.05 -14.48
N GLN A 89 5.77 -11.41 -15.29
CA GLN A 89 5.72 -9.94 -15.36
C GLN A 89 5.41 -9.31 -14.00
N LEU A 90 4.49 -9.91 -13.25
CA LEU A 90 4.13 -9.48 -11.91
C LEU A 90 5.34 -9.53 -10.96
N CYS A 91 6.07 -10.66 -10.92
CA CYS A 91 7.26 -10.81 -10.08
C CYS A 91 8.37 -9.84 -10.49
N ASP A 92 8.64 -9.71 -11.78
CA ASP A 92 9.68 -8.81 -12.31
C ASP A 92 9.38 -7.34 -11.97
N PHE A 93 8.11 -6.94 -12.06
CA PHE A 93 7.69 -5.61 -11.65
C PHE A 93 7.86 -5.38 -10.14
N ILE A 94 7.43 -6.32 -9.29
CA ILE A 94 7.55 -6.20 -7.83
C ILE A 94 9.04 -6.20 -7.42
N GLN A 95 9.88 -6.99 -8.08
CA GLN A 95 11.33 -6.96 -7.88
C GLN A 95 11.90 -5.56 -8.17
N SER A 96 11.46 -4.90 -9.22
CA SER A 96 11.92 -3.54 -9.54
C SER A 96 11.50 -2.50 -8.49
N VAL A 97 10.36 -2.68 -7.84
CA VAL A 97 9.94 -1.85 -6.71
C VAL A 97 10.88 -2.07 -5.52
N GLN A 98 11.29 -3.32 -5.25
CA GLN A 98 12.29 -3.64 -4.22
C GLN A 98 13.65 -3.01 -4.50
N GLU A 99 14.12 -3.09 -5.73
CA GLU A 99 15.39 -2.48 -6.17
C GLU A 99 15.41 -0.95 -6.01
N ALA A 100 14.23 -0.32 -6.03
CA ALA A 100 14.05 1.12 -5.80
C ALA A 100 13.99 1.51 -4.32
N SER A 101 13.92 0.55 -3.41
CA SER A 101 13.82 0.80 -1.97
C SER A 101 15.07 1.49 -1.43
N PRO A 102 14.94 2.45 -0.51
CA PRO A 102 16.10 3.04 0.19
C PRO A 102 16.83 2.04 1.09
N VAL A 103 16.14 0.97 1.50
CA VAL A 103 16.67 -0.10 2.35
C VAL A 103 16.42 -1.45 1.66
N ASP A 104 17.38 -2.35 1.77
CA ASP A 104 17.28 -3.72 1.24
C ASP A 104 17.05 -3.81 -0.28
N SER A 105 17.48 -2.81 -1.05
CA SER A 105 17.37 -2.77 -2.51
C SER A 105 18.09 -3.93 -3.23
N PHE A 106 19.05 -4.56 -2.57
CA PHE A 106 19.83 -5.68 -3.08
C PHE A 106 19.15 -7.05 -2.89
N VAL A 107 18.02 -7.09 -2.18
CA VAL A 107 17.32 -8.35 -1.88
C VAL A 107 16.60 -8.84 -3.13
N THR A 108 16.83 -10.11 -3.47
CA THR A 108 16.04 -10.83 -4.47
C THR A 108 14.79 -11.38 -3.80
N LEU A 109 13.65 -11.01 -4.32
CA LEU A 109 12.37 -11.43 -3.78
C LEU A 109 12.03 -12.85 -4.20
N GLU A 110 11.59 -13.65 -3.25
CA GLU A 110 11.09 -15.00 -3.50
C GLU A 110 9.63 -15.09 -3.05
N PRO A 111 8.74 -15.66 -3.90
CA PRO A 111 7.38 -15.95 -3.50
C PRO A 111 7.32 -17.00 -2.38
N TRP A 112 6.54 -16.74 -1.35
CA TRP A 112 6.43 -17.59 -0.17
C TRP A 112 4.97 -17.88 0.20
N ASP A 113 4.77 -18.93 1.01
CA ASP A 113 3.45 -19.33 1.49
C ASP A 113 3.06 -18.47 2.70
N MET A 114 2.12 -17.56 2.49
CA MET A 114 1.63 -16.66 3.53
C MET A 114 0.37 -17.22 4.17
N PRO A 115 0.28 -17.30 5.52
CA PRO A 115 -0.93 -17.76 6.20
C PRO A 115 -2.17 -16.97 5.77
N GLY A 116 -3.25 -17.68 5.43
CA GLY A 116 -4.51 -17.08 4.98
C GLY A 116 -4.63 -16.85 3.47
N TYR A 117 -3.63 -17.24 2.69
CA TYR A 117 -3.67 -17.22 1.23
C TYR A 117 -3.60 -18.63 0.65
N ASP A 118 -4.38 -18.88 -0.41
CA ASP A 118 -4.40 -20.16 -1.15
C ASP A 118 -3.30 -20.23 -2.24
N SER A 119 -2.53 -19.17 -2.41
CA SER A 119 -1.43 -19.06 -3.37
C SER A 119 -0.23 -18.37 -2.72
N LYS A 120 0.95 -18.62 -3.26
CA LYS A 120 2.14 -17.88 -2.83
C LYS A 120 1.95 -16.39 -3.03
N VAL A 121 2.58 -15.61 -2.16
CA VAL A 121 2.58 -14.15 -2.20
C VAL A 121 3.99 -13.65 -2.42
N ILE A 122 4.14 -12.57 -3.19
CA ILE A 122 5.40 -11.83 -3.34
C ILE A 122 5.20 -10.40 -2.87
N MET A 123 6.17 -9.85 -2.15
CA MET A 123 6.08 -8.51 -1.55
C MET A 123 7.39 -7.74 -1.72
N ALA A 124 7.26 -6.44 -2.04
CA ALA A 124 8.34 -5.46 -1.99
C ALA A 124 7.97 -4.36 -0.99
N ALA A 125 8.72 -4.25 0.09
CA ALA A 125 8.45 -3.30 1.17
C ALA A 125 9.70 -3.06 2.04
N GLY A 126 10.79 -2.58 1.43
CA GLY A 126 12.07 -2.43 2.11
C GLY A 126 12.06 -1.53 3.36
N CYS A 127 11.26 -0.46 3.35
CA CYS A 127 11.13 0.47 4.48
C CYS A 127 9.77 0.42 5.17
N PHE A 128 9.10 -0.72 5.18
CA PHE A 128 7.75 -0.83 5.71
C PHE A 128 7.74 -0.81 7.24
N VAL A 129 7.17 0.25 7.81
CA VAL A 129 7.04 0.43 9.26
C VAL A 129 5.64 0.94 9.57
N GLN A 130 4.97 0.30 10.54
CA GLN A 130 3.63 0.69 11.00
C GLN A 130 2.60 0.88 9.88
N GLY A 131 2.61 -0.03 8.88
CA GLY A 131 1.64 -0.02 7.79
C GLY A 131 1.94 0.93 6.64
N SER A 132 3.14 1.54 6.58
CA SER A 132 3.56 2.47 5.53
C SER A 132 5.01 2.26 5.12
N SER A 133 5.32 2.60 3.88
CA SER A 133 6.70 2.67 3.37
C SER A 133 7.09 4.12 3.05
N ILE A 134 8.38 4.42 3.00
CA ILE A 134 8.88 5.72 2.51
C ILE A 134 8.64 5.83 1.01
N GLU A 135 8.92 4.77 0.29
CA GLU A 135 8.73 4.57 -1.15
C GLU A 135 7.38 3.89 -1.46
N LEU A 136 7.20 3.45 -2.69
CA LEU A 136 6.13 2.52 -3.04
C LEU A 136 6.32 1.19 -2.32
N SER A 137 5.23 0.59 -1.84
CA SER A 137 5.19 -0.83 -1.50
C SER A 137 4.27 -1.58 -2.46
N ALA A 138 4.58 -2.83 -2.68
CA ALA A 138 3.86 -3.68 -3.61
C ALA A 138 3.71 -5.09 -3.03
N ASP A 139 2.53 -5.65 -3.13
CA ASP A 139 2.27 -7.04 -2.79
C ASP A 139 1.30 -7.69 -3.77
N ALA A 140 1.45 -8.98 -4.01
CA ALA A 140 0.58 -9.71 -4.89
C ALA A 140 0.51 -11.20 -4.57
N PRO A 141 -0.70 -11.80 -4.59
CA PRO A 141 -0.83 -13.24 -4.67
C PRO A 141 -0.49 -13.71 -6.10
N LEU A 142 0.28 -14.80 -6.23
CA LEU A 142 0.66 -15.38 -7.51
C LEU A 142 -0.45 -16.26 -8.09
N ARG A 143 -1.55 -15.64 -8.42
CA ARG A 143 -2.71 -16.29 -9.07
C ARG A 143 -3.40 -15.31 -10.00
N GLU A 144 -4.15 -15.81 -10.96
CA GLU A 144 -4.99 -14.95 -11.79
C GLU A 144 -5.97 -14.14 -10.92
N PRO A 145 -6.21 -12.86 -11.29
CA PRO A 145 -5.81 -12.18 -12.53
C PRO A 145 -4.43 -11.47 -12.49
N TYR A 146 -3.46 -11.96 -11.75
CA TYR A 146 -2.09 -11.42 -11.62
C TYR A 146 -2.06 -9.92 -11.31
N ALA A 147 -2.80 -9.53 -10.29
CA ALA A 147 -2.89 -8.14 -9.85
C ALA A 147 -1.92 -7.85 -8.71
N VAL A 148 -1.11 -6.81 -8.87
CA VAL A 148 -0.33 -6.23 -7.78
C VAL A 148 -1.15 -5.17 -7.06
N TRP A 149 -1.07 -5.15 -5.74
CA TRP A 149 -1.59 -4.09 -4.89
C TRP A 149 -0.44 -3.19 -4.50
N LEU A 150 -0.55 -1.92 -4.87
CA LEU A 150 0.46 -0.90 -4.63
C LEU A 150 -0.06 0.11 -3.63
N GLN A 151 0.77 0.48 -2.68
CA GLN A 151 0.52 1.62 -1.79
C GLN A 151 1.50 2.74 -2.11
N GLY A 152 0.98 3.96 -2.23
CA GLY A 152 1.83 5.14 -2.28
C GLY A 152 2.55 5.34 -0.94
N GLY A 153 3.80 5.75 -1.00
CA GLY A 153 4.65 5.94 0.17
C GLY A 153 4.56 7.32 0.80
N LEU A 154 5.25 7.48 1.92
CA LEU A 154 5.31 8.74 2.68
C LEU A 154 6.05 9.86 1.94
N ASN A 155 6.86 9.50 0.93
CA ASN A 155 7.65 10.43 0.14
C ASN A 155 7.44 10.21 -1.34
N PHE A 156 6.78 11.17 -1.99
CA PHE A 156 6.50 11.13 -3.42
C PHE A 156 7.77 10.99 -4.28
N HIS A 157 8.86 11.67 -3.92
CA HIS A 157 10.09 11.66 -4.72
C HIS A 157 10.82 10.31 -4.65
N SER A 158 10.81 9.66 -3.49
CA SER A 158 11.32 8.28 -3.36
C SER A 158 10.46 7.31 -4.17
N GLY A 159 9.13 7.46 -4.09
CA GLY A 159 8.19 6.65 -4.87
C GLY A 159 8.39 6.79 -6.39
N LYS A 160 8.80 7.96 -6.89
CA LYS A 160 9.10 8.17 -8.32
C LYS A 160 10.19 7.23 -8.84
N ILE A 161 11.20 6.92 -8.02
CA ILE A 161 12.27 6.01 -8.42
C ILE A 161 11.67 4.62 -8.68
N GLY A 162 10.81 4.14 -7.79
CA GLY A 162 10.09 2.87 -7.98
C GLY A 162 9.22 2.87 -9.25
N VAL A 163 8.53 3.98 -9.53
CA VAL A 163 7.74 4.11 -10.77
C VAL A 163 8.64 4.03 -12.00
N MET A 164 9.79 4.70 -11.99
CA MET A 164 10.72 4.70 -13.12
C MET A 164 11.31 3.32 -13.39
N LEU A 165 11.79 2.63 -12.35
CA LEU A 165 12.35 1.29 -12.49
C LEU A 165 11.27 0.28 -12.89
N GLY A 166 10.08 0.36 -12.30
CA GLY A 166 8.95 -0.48 -12.67
C GLY A 166 8.54 -0.31 -14.13
N ALA A 167 8.44 0.92 -14.60
CA ALA A 167 8.12 1.22 -16.00
C ALA A 167 9.21 0.69 -16.96
N GLN A 168 10.48 0.89 -16.63
CA GLN A 168 11.60 0.37 -17.42
C GLN A 168 11.53 -1.15 -17.50
N ARG A 169 11.39 -1.83 -16.37
CA ARG A 169 11.32 -3.30 -16.33
C ARG A 169 10.19 -3.85 -17.20
N VAL A 170 9.03 -3.22 -17.16
CA VAL A 170 7.87 -3.63 -17.96
C VAL A 170 8.11 -3.40 -19.46
N LEU A 171 8.84 -2.35 -19.84
CA LEU A 171 9.20 -2.10 -21.25
C LEU A 171 10.21 -3.11 -21.79
N GLU A 172 11.13 -3.58 -20.94
CA GLU A 172 12.15 -4.59 -21.33
C GLU A 172 11.55 -5.99 -21.51
N ILE A 173 10.36 -6.26 -20.92
CA ILE A 173 9.70 -7.56 -20.98
C ILE A 173 8.69 -7.66 -22.14
N LYS A 174 8.26 -6.53 -22.71
CA LYS A 174 7.40 -6.47 -23.89
C LYS A 174 8.18 -6.76 -25.17
#